data_221c5a06431a804132894fba1db91c55
#
_entry.id   221c5a06431a804132894fba1db91c55
#
_cell.length_a   1.000
_cell.length_b   1.000
_cell.length_c   1.000
_cell.angle_alpha   90.00
_cell.angle_beta   90.00
_cell.angle_gamma   90.00
#
_symmetry.space_group_name_H-M   'P 1'
#
loop_
_entity.id
_entity.type
_entity.pdbx_description
1 polymer ?
#
loop_
_entity_poly.entity_id
_entity_poly.type
_entity_poly.pdbx_seq_one_letter_code
_entity_poly.pdbx_strand_id
1 'polypeptide(L)'
;MEFSRQEYFGSCPCTMFSMNNIKQFVENSLGRWRSQRSAHHLTFRHFEAVQSVIDIVAISPDDPAVIELCQLYKVDPSQAVIPFQMSWEGESDWDENSEVKGSCILVPIPDPNVPNRGKLLRDRGYAETMAAASDYHITEDGTFVLLTSYDRAAAEEKIWFANPNLRFRVSLIKTSGGSGVVTASFSSEIRSLSGN
;
A
#
# COMPACT_ATOMS: atom_id res chain seq x y z
N MET A 1 26.48 -44.53 20.59
CA MET A 1 25.21 -43.87 20.84
C MET A 1 24.95 -42.93 19.65
N GLU A 2 24.19 -43.42 18.67
CA GLU A 2 23.80 -42.64 17.52
C GLU A 2 22.56 -41.83 17.91
N PHE A 3 22.66 -40.49 17.85
CA PHE A 3 21.52 -39.62 17.96
C PHE A 3 20.84 -39.51 16.59
N SER A 4 19.72 -40.21 16.45
CA SER A 4 18.78 -40.08 15.32
C SER A 4 18.26 -38.64 15.25
N ARG A 5 18.59 -37.92 14.18
CA ARG A 5 17.98 -36.64 13.79
C ARG A 5 16.61 -36.94 13.22
N GLN A 6 15.60 -36.79 14.04
CA GLN A 6 14.21 -36.83 13.59
C GLN A 6 13.87 -35.51 12.92
N GLU A 7 13.71 -35.56 11.58
CA GLU A 7 13.29 -34.43 10.76
C GLU A 7 11.82 -34.09 11.07
N TYR A 8 11.62 -33.02 11.84
CA TYR A 8 10.33 -32.35 11.98
C TYR A 8 10.18 -31.30 10.87
N PHE A 9 10.04 -31.73 9.63
CA PHE A 9 9.40 -30.93 8.60
C PHE A 9 8.00 -31.47 8.37
N GLY A 10 7.11 -31.20 9.31
CA GLY A 10 5.69 -31.26 9.04
C GLY A 10 5.38 -30.22 7.95
N SER A 11 4.97 -30.69 6.78
CA SER A 11 4.42 -29.86 5.72
C SER A 11 3.17 -29.17 6.24
N CYS A 12 3.34 -28.00 6.83
CA CYS A 12 2.24 -27.06 6.98
C CYS A 12 1.82 -26.71 5.54
N PRO A 13 0.58 -26.97 5.12
CA PRO A 13 0.09 -26.44 3.86
C PRO A 13 0.00 -24.92 4.06
N CYS A 14 1.09 -24.23 3.80
CA CYS A 14 1.08 -22.79 3.63
C CYS A 14 0.28 -22.55 2.36
N THR A 15 -1.06 -22.48 2.50
CA THR A 15 -1.91 -21.98 1.44
C THR A 15 -1.47 -20.54 1.25
N MET A 16 -0.57 -20.31 0.29
CA MET A 16 -0.16 -18.97 -0.08
C MET A 16 -1.42 -18.18 -0.35
N PHE A 17 -1.59 -17.09 0.37
CA PHE A 17 -2.70 -16.16 0.17
C PHE A 17 -2.43 -15.43 -1.14
N SER A 18 -2.71 -16.12 -2.27
CA SER A 18 -2.43 -15.62 -3.60
C SER A 18 -3.54 -14.68 -4.04
N MET A 19 -3.18 -13.43 -4.27
CA MET A 19 -4.03 -12.44 -4.91
C MET A 19 -3.62 -12.31 -6.37
N ASN A 20 -4.59 -12.46 -7.27
CA ASN A 20 -4.31 -12.50 -8.70
C ASN A 20 -4.81 -11.26 -9.46
N ASN A 21 -5.56 -10.38 -8.80
CA ASN A 21 -6.13 -9.18 -9.40
C ASN A 21 -6.36 -8.06 -8.37
N ILE A 22 -6.55 -6.84 -8.88
CA ILE A 22 -6.72 -5.65 -8.06
C ILE A 22 -7.98 -5.69 -7.20
N LYS A 23 -9.04 -6.33 -7.67
CA LYS A 23 -10.29 -6.46 -6.92
C LYS A 23 -10.04 -7.20 -5.61
N GLN A 24 -9.39 -8.36 -5.67
CA GLN A 24 -9.04 -9.15 -4.49
C GLN A 24 -8.10 -8.38 -3.55
N PHE A 25 -7.12 -7.63 -4.12
CA PHE A 25 -6.22 -6.81 -3.31
C PHE A 25 -7.00 -5.75 -2.52
N VAL A 26 -7.92 -5.03 -3.17
CA VAL A 26 -8.73 -4.01 -2.49
C VAL A 26 -9.65 -4.63 -1.45
N GLU A 27 -10.43 -5.67 -1.81
CA GLU A 27 -11.31 -6.39 -0.88
C GLU A 27 -10.58 -6.85 0.37
N ASN A 28 -9.38 -7.41 0.22
CA ASN A 28 -8.54 -7.82 1.33
C ASN A 28 -7.90 -6.63 2.09
N SER A 29 -7.84 -5.46 1.50
CA SER A 29 -7.31 -4.27 2.16
C SER A 29 -8.35 -3.51 2.98
N LEU A 30 -9.65 -3.67 2.67
CA LEU A 30 -10.72 -2.97 3.38
C LEU A 30 -10.72 -3.28 4.89
N GLY A 31 -11.05 -2.28 5.69
CA GLY A 31 -11.17 -2.36 7.15
C GLY A 31 -10.14 -1.53 7.89
N ARG A 32 -10.03 -1.77 9.19
CA ARG A 32 -9.17 -1.02 10.10
C ARG A 32 -7.90 -1.80 10.41
N TRP A 33 -6.76 -1.11 10.34
CA TRP A 33 -5.44 -1.68 10.52
C TRP A 33 -4.63 -0.89 11.55
N ARG A 34 -3.90 -1.59 12.43
CA ARG A 34 -2.86 -1.01 13.26
C ARG A 34 -1.53 -1.20 12.56
N SER A 35 -0.85 -0.10 12.28
CA SER A 35 0.42 -0.07 11.57
C SER A 35 1.56 0.32 12.49
N GLN A 36 2.64 -0.45 12.44
CA GLN A 36 3.94 -0.08 12.97
C GLN A 36 4.89 0.11 11.78
N ARG A 37 5.36 1.33 11.57
CA ARG A 37 6.29 1.67 10.51
C ARG A 37 7.63 2.08 11.08
N SER A 38 8.70 1.55 10.52
CA SER A 38 10.05 2.06 10.68
C SER A 38 10.52 2.69 9.37
N ALA A 39 11.06 3.90 9.40
CA ALA A 39 11.56 4.60 8.24
C ALA A 39 13.00 5.06 8.47
N HIS A 40 13.82 4.94 7.43
CA HIS A 40 15.19 5.42 7.37
C HIS A 40 15.26 6.58 6.38
N HIS A 41 15.42 7.78 6.89
CA HIS A 41 15.64 8.99 6.11
C HIS A 41 17.13 9.13 5.82
N LEU A 42 17.58 8.54 4.72
CA LEU A 42 19.01 8.37 4.42
C LEU A 42 19.72 9.70 4.23
N THR A 43 19.04 10.71 3.66
CA THR A 43 19.59 12.06 3.49
C THR A 43 19.90 12.72 4.83
N PHE A 44 19.08 12.49 5.84
CA PHE A 44 19.22 13.09 7.17
C PHE A 44 19.90 12.16 8.18
N ARG A 45 20.24 10.92 7.78
CA ARG A 45 20.76 9.88 8.65
C ARG A 45 19.89 9.67 9.90
N HIS A 46 18.57 9.76 9.70
CA HIS A 46 17.58 9.68 10.77
C HIS A 46 16.73 8.43 10.63
N PHE A 47 16.43 7.82 11.77
CA PHE A 47 15.46 6.73 11.90
C PHE A 47 14.19 7.28 12.53
N GLU A 48 13.04 6.92 11.99
CA GLU A 48 11.73 7.32 12.48
C GLU A 48 10.89 6.07 12.73
N ALA A 49 10.24 5.99 13.90
CA ALA A 49 9.20 5.02 14.19
C ALA A 49 7.84 5.69 14.25
N VAL A 50 6.86 5.13 13.53
CA VAL A 50 5.50 5.64 13.49
C VAL A 50 4.53 4.54 13.88
N GLN A 51 3.62 4.84 14.79
CA GLN A 51 2.47 4.02 15.09
C GLN A 51 1.21 4.73 14.59
N SER A 52 0.41 4.02 13.79
CA SER A 52 -0.80 4.62 13.24
C SER A 52 -1.94 3.61 13.13
N VAL A 53 -3.14 4.16 13.07
CA VAL A 53 -4.35 3.45 12.66
C VAL A 53 -4.67 3.87 11.24
N ILE A 54 -4.95 2.90 10.39
CA ILE A 54 -5.32 3.11 8.98
C ILE A 54 -6.71 2.53 8.79
N ASP A 55 -7.64 3.37 8.32
CA ASP A 55 -8.98 2.95 7.92
C ASP A 55 -9.07 2.96 6.38
N ILE A 56 -9.55 1.86 5.81
CA ILE A 56 -9.74 1.70 4.36
C ILE A 56 -11.18 1.30 4.12
N VAL A 57 -11.92 2.18 3.44
CA VAL A 57 -13.36 2.04 3.19
C VAL A 57 -13.65 2.15 1.70
N ALA A 58 -14.41 1.19 1.15
CA ALA A 58 -14.88 1.28 -0.22
C ALA A 58 -15.84 2.46 -0.38
N ILE A 59 -15.72 3.17 -1.50
CA ILE A 59 -16.63 4.24 -1.90
C ILE A 59 -17.30 3.90 -3.23
N SER A 60 -18.45 4.54 -3.51
CA SER A 60 -19.16 4.29 -4.76
C SER A 60 -18.35 4.78 -5.96
N PRO A 61 -18.36 4.06 -7.10
CA PRO A 61 -17.85 4.61 -8.36
C PRO A 61 -18.58 5.89 -8.81
N ASP A 62 -19.82 6.08 -8.36
CA ASP A 62 -20.65 7.26 -8.64
C ASP A 62 -20.39 8.42 -7.65
N ASP A 63 -19.45 8.25 -6.72
CA ASP A 63 -19.07 9.34 -5.81
C ASP A 63 -18.48 10.51 -6.61
N PRO A 64 -18.92 11.75 -6.34
CA PRO A 64 -18.45 12.93 -7.08
C PRO A 64 -16.92 13.07 -7.08
N ALA A 65 -16.25 12.71 -5.99
CA ALA A 65 -14.80 12.80 -5.90
C ALA A 65 -14.11 11.74 -6.77
N VAL A 66 -14.70 10.55 -6.95
CA VAL A 66 -14.21 9.52 -7.87
C VAL A 66 -14.36 9.97 -9.32
N ILE A 67 -15.55 10.53 -9.64
CA ILE A 67 -15.84 11.06 -10.99
C ILE A 67 -14.86 12.18 -11.34
N GLU A 68 -14.68 13.15 -10.43
CA GLU A 68 -13.75 14.27 -10.62
C GLU A 68 -12.32 13.79 -10.86
N LEU A 69 -11.87 12.81 -10.07
CA LEU A 69 -10.54 12.23 -10.20
C LEU A 69 -10.37 11.50 -11.54
N CYS A 70 -11.37 10.72 -11.97
CA CYS A 70 -11.36 10.07 -13.27
C CYS A 70 -11.33 11.09 -14.42
N GLN A 71 -12.11 12.18 -14.33
CA GLN A 71 -12.11 13.25 -15.32
C GLN A 71 -10.74 13.93 -15.43
N LEU A 72 -10.09 14.21 -14.30
CA LEU A 72 -8.74 14.81 -14.25
C LEU A 72 -7.74 13.98 -15.07
N TYR A 73 -7.84 12.65 -14.99
CA TYR A 73 -6.96 11.72 -15.72
C TYR A 73 -7.53 11.25 -17.08
N LYS A 74 -8.68 11.80 -17.50
CA LYS A 74 -9.36 11.44 -18.77
C LYS A 74 -9.66 9.94 -18.87
N VAL A 75 -10.05 9.34 -17.76
CA VAL A 75 -10.47 7.94 -17.64
C VAL A 75 -11.99 7.89 -17.49
N ASP A 76 -12.63 6.91 -18.12
CA ASP A 76 -14.05 6.66 -17.92
C ASP A 76 -14.27 6.08 -16.50
N PRO A 77 -15.11 6.70 -15.64
CA PRO A 77 -15.42 6.19 -14.31
C PRO A 77 -15.95 4.75 -14.27
N SER A 78 -16.58 4.28 -15.35
CA SER A 78 -17.06 2.89 -15.47
C SER A 78 -15.93 1.84 -15.45
N GLN A 79 -14.70 2.25 -15.68
CA GLN A 79 -13.51 1.37 -15.60
C GLN A 79 -12.98 1.21 -14.16
N ALA A 80 -13.48 2.02 -13.22
CA ALA A 80 -13.03 1.96 -11.82
C ALA A 80 -13.48 0.67 -11.14
N VAL A 81 -12.55 0.02 -10.44
CA VAL A 81 -12.82 -1.21 -9.69
C VAL A 81 -12.65 -0.94 -8.20
N ILE A 82 -13.77 -0.95 -7.47
CA ILE A 82 -13.82 -0.72 -6.02
C ILE A 82 -12.96 0.48 -5.61
N PRO A 83 -13.34 1.72 -5.97
CA PRO A 83 -12.70 2.92 -5.42
C PRO A 83 -12.76 2.89 -3.90
N PHE A 84 -11.74 3.43 -3.25
CA PHE A 84 -11.69 3.42 -1.79
C PHE A 84 -11.04 4.68 -1.24
N GLN A 85 -11.47 5.03 -0.04
CA GLN A 85 -10.82 6.05 0.78
C GLN A 85 -9.90 5.37 1.78
N MET A 86 -8.69 5.87 1.90
CA MET A 86 -7.76 5.51 2.95
C MET A 86 -7.53 6.73 3.83
N SER A 87 -7.73 6.58 5.14
CA SER A 87 -7.39 7.59 6.14
C SER A 87 -6.44 7.00 7.16
N TRP A 88 -5.58 7.84 7.72
CA TRP A 88 -4.65 7.43 8.76
C TRP A 88 -4.52 8.49 9.84
N GLU A 89 -4.28 8.03 11.06
CA GLU A 89 -3.99 8.85 12.22
C GLU A 89 -2.97 8.13 13.10
N GLY A 90 -1.94 8.85 13.55
CA GLY A 90 -0.87 8.23 14.30
C GLY A 90 0.10 9.23 14.91
N GLU A 91 1.13 8.68 15.52
CA GLU A 91 2.19 9.42 16.21
C GLU A 91 3.54 9.00 15.62
N SER A 92 4.45 9.97 15.50
CA SER A 92 5.83 9.78 15.09
C SER A 92 6.76 10.14 16.25
N ASP A 93 7.85 9.41 16.39
CA ASP A 93 8.90 9.73 17.37
C ASP A 93 9.88 10.83 16.89
N TRP A 94 9.69 11.32 15.66
CA TRP A 94 10.52 12.42 15.15
C TRP A 94 10.20 13.77 15.78
N ASP A 95 8.94 14.03 16.03
CA ASP A 95 8.46 15.29 16.65
C ASP A 95 7.30 14.95 17.59
N GLU A 96 7.50 15.16 18.89
CA GLU A 96 6.52 14.86 19.95
C GLU A 96 5.18 15.60 19.76
N ASN A 97 5.11 16.61 18.89
CA ASN A 97 3.90 17.38 18.58
C ASN A 97 3.36 17.11 17.16
N SER A 98 3.94 16.20 16.37
CA SER A 98 3.47 15.94 15.01
C SER A 98 2.44 14.83 14.99
N GLU A 99 1.16 15.20 14.92
CA GLU A 99 0.11 14.26 14.52
C GLU A 99 0.30 13.87 13.05
N VAL A 100 0.55 12.60 12.80
CA VAL A 100 0.59 12.04 11.45
C VAL A 100 -0.84 11.69 11.04
N LYS A 101 -1.56 12.66 10.47
CA LYS A 101 -2.95 12.48 10.05
C LYS A 101 -3.17 12.85 8.60
N GLY A 102 -3.98 12.07 7.90
CA GLY A 102 -4.33 12.36 6.52
C GLY A 102 -5.37 11.42 5.95
N SER A 103 -5.79 11.71 4.73
CA SER A 103 -6.67 10.85 3.95
C SER A 103 -6.41 11.03 2.46
N CYS A 104 -6.71 10.00 1.67
CA CYS A 104 -6.69 10.09 0.22
C CYS A 104 -7.76 9.16 -0.38
N ILE A 105 -8.22 9.52 -1.59
CA ILE A 105 -9.07 8.68 -2.43
C ILE A 105 -8.19 7.99 -3.44
N LEU A 106 -8.43 6.69 -3.61
CA LEU A 106 -7.71 5.84 -4.56
C LEU A 106 -8.72 5.18 -5.49
N VAL A 107 -8.44 5.28 -6.79
CA VAL A 107 -9.30 4.70 -7.83
C VAL A 107 -8.48 3.74 -8.68
N PRO A 108 -8.65 2.42 -8.48
CA PRO A 108 -8.00 1.42 -9.31
C PRO A 108 -8.63 1.35 -10.69
N ILE A 109 -7.80 1.42 -11.73
CA ILE A 109 -8.17 1.27 -13.14
C ILE A 109 -7.36 0.09 -13.70
N PRO A 110 -7.93 -1.12 -13.78
CA PRO A 110 -7.23 -2.27 -14.34
C PRO A 110 -7.00 -2.13 -15.85
N ASP A 111 -5.91 -2.70 -16.33
CA ASP A 111 -5.69 -2.85 -17.77
C ASP A 111 -6.66 -3.92 -18.30
N PRO A 112 -7.45 -3.61 -19.34
CA PRO A 112 -8.43 -4.55 -19.88
C PRO A 112 -7.80 -5.81 -20.52
N ASN A 113 -6.53 -5.73 -20.90
CA ASN A 113 -5.82 -6.82 -21.58
C ASN A 113 -4.91 -7.62 -20.63
N VAL A 114 -4.55 -7.05 -19.47
CA VAL A 114 -3.57 -7.64 -18.54
C VAL A 114 -4.13 -7.55 -17.11
N PRO A 115 -4.86 -8.55 -16.63
CA PRO A 115 -5.66 -8.47 -15.37
C PRO A 115 -4.87 -8.15 -14.10
N ASN A 116 -3.58 -8.44 -14.08
CA ASN A 116 -2.71 -8.19 -12.93
C ASN A 116 -1.98 -6.83 -12.99
N ARG A 117 -2.34 -5.94 -13.92
CA ARG A 117 -1.74 -4.60 -14.08
C ARG A 117 -2.81 -3.53 -14.23
N GLY A 118 -2.38 -2.28 -14.05
CA GLY A 118 -3.24 -1.13 -14.29
C GLY A 118 -2.67 0.14 -13.68
N LYS A 119 -3.55 1.12 -13.53
CA LYS A 119 -3.25 2.39 -12.88
C LYS A 119 -4.01 2.53 -11.57
N LEU A 120 -3.40 3.18 -10.60
CA LEU A 120 -4.03 3.62 -9.36
C LEU A 120 -4.02 5.14 -9.36
N LEU A 121 -5.20 5.74 -9.57
CA LEU A 121 -5.36 7.19 -9.48
C LEU A 121 -5.46 7.58 -8.01
N ARG A 122 -4.93 8.76 -7.68
CA ARG A 122 -4.89 9.28 -6.32
C ARG A 122 -5.16 10.78 -6.34
N ASP A 123 -6.03 11.27 -5.46
CA ASP A 123 -6.36 12.69 -5.32
C ASP A 123 -5.20 13.50 -4.70
N ARG A 124 -4.37 12.84 -3.89
CA ARG A 124 -3.18 13.42 -3.25
C ARG A 124 -1.99 12.50 -3.38
N GLY A 125 -0.86 13.04 -3.82
CA GLY A 125 0.40 12.32 -3.89
C GLY A 125 0.98 12.04 -2.50
N TYR A 126 1.83 11.01 -2.41
CA TYR A 126 2.49 10.64 -1.15
C TYR A 126 3.59 11.64 -0.74
N ALA A 127 4.27 12.22 -1.70
CA ALA A 127 5.36 13.18 -1.51
C ALA A 127 5.00 14.61 -1.96
N GLU A 128 3.87 14.78 -2.62
CA GLU A 128 3.40 16.05 -3.16
C GLU A 128 1.89 16.14 -2.93
N THR A 129 1.40 17.35 -2.65
CA THR A 129 -0.04 17.62 -2.44
C THR A 129 -0.85 17.56 -3.74
N MET A 130 -0.23 17.23 -4.86
CA MET A 130 -0.85 17.13 -6.18
C MET A 130 -1.37 15.71 -6.42
N ALA A 131 -2.43 15.62 -7.21
CA ALA A 131 -2.95 14.35 -7.69
C ALA A 131 -1.89 13.56 -8.45
N ALA A 132 -1.83 12.25 -8.24
CA ALA A 132 -0.84 11.37 -8.89
C ALA A 132 -1.51 10.14 -9.48
N ALA A 133 -1.00 9.68 -10.61
CA ALA A 133 -1.33 8.37 -11.19
C ALA A 133 -0.11 7.46 -11.06
N SER A 134 -0.33 6.31 -10.47
CA SER A 134 0.71 5.29 -10.27
C SER A 134 0.43 4.10 -11.16
N ASP A 135 1.47 3.43 -11.62
CA ASP A 135 1.34 2.13 -12.28
C ASP A 135 1.42 1.03 -11.22
N TYR A 136 0.50 0.07 -11.27
CA TYR A 136 0.57 -1.10 -10.40
C TYR A 136 0.69 -2.39 -11.18
N HIS A 137 1.28 -3.39 -10.54
CA HIS A 137 1.16 -4.78 -10.96
C HIS A 137 1.13 -5.71 -9.76
N ILE A 138 0.52 -6.88 -9.95
CA ILE A 138 0.50 -7.96 -8.96
C ILE A 138 1.40 -9.08 -9.49
N THR A 139 2.38 -9.45 -8.68
CA THR A 139 3.34 -10.52 -9.00
C THR A 139 2.72 -11.90 -8.85
N GLU A 140 3.38 -12.95 -9.32
CA GLU A 140 2.90 -14.34 -9.23
C GLU A 140 2.72 -14.82 -7.78
N ASP A 141 3.51 -14.29 -6.85
CA ASP A 141 3.40 -14.56 -5.41
C ASP A 141 2.31 -13.72 -4.70
N GLY A 142 1.54 -12.91 -5.45
CA GLY A 142 0.47 -12.08 -4.92
C GLY A 142 0.92 -10.76 -4.31
N THR A 143 2.18 -10.35 -4.47
CA THR A 143 2.66 -9.04 -4.02
C THR A 143 2.11 -7.94 -4.92
N PHE A 144 1.44 -6.96 -4.35
CA PHE A 144 1.03 -5.73 -5.02
C PHE A 144 2.21 -4.76 -5.05
N VAL A 145 2.62 -4.37 -6.25
CA VAL A 145 3.70 -3.41 -6.49
C VAL A 145 3.13 -2.15 -7.10
N LEU A 146 3.43 -1.01 -6.50
CA LEU A 146 2.99 0.31 -6.95
C LEU A 146 4.21 1.17 -7.28
N LEU A 147 4.20 1.77 -8.46
CA LEU A 147 5.25 2.66 -8.95
C LEU A 147 4.65 4.03 -9.21
N THR A 148 5.09 5.03 -8.47
CA THR A 148 4.65 6.42 -8.64
C THR A 148 5.83 7.26 -9.08
N SER A 149 5.70 7.92 -10.24
CA SER A 149 6.70 8.84 -10.74
C SER A 149 6.27 10.27 -10.45
N TYR A 150 7.18 11.06 -9.89
CA TYR A 150 7.06 12.49 -9.65
C TYR A 150 8.15 13.22 -10.46
N ASP A 151 8.07 14.55 -10.57
CA ASP A 151 9.06 15.34 -11.32
C ASP A 151 10.49 15.16 -10.81
N ARG A 152 10.65 15.05 -9.48
CA ARG A 152 11.96 14.99 -8.81
C ARG A 152 12.20 13.71 -8.02
N ALA A 153 11.22 12.82 -7.94
CA ALA A 153 11.28 11.61 -7.16
C ALA A 153 10.51 10.47 -7.84
N ALA A 154 10.78 9.25 -7.39
CA ALA A 154 9.96 8.09 -7.69
C ALA A 154 9.73 7.32 -6.40
N ALA A 155 8.52 6.82 -6.20
CA ALA A 155 8.18 5.94 -5.09
C ALA A 155 7.87 4.54 -5.60
N GLU A 156 8.43 3.54 -4.95
CA GLU A 156 8.12 2.13 -5.15
C GLU A 156 7.57 1.57 -3.85
N GLU A 157 6.34 1.02 -3.90
CA GLU A 157 5.72 0.38 -2.74
C GLU A 157 5.44 -1.09 -3.08
N LYS A 158 5.69 -1.96 -2.12
CA LYS A 158 5.35 -3.39 -2.19
C LYS A 158 4.50 -3.73 -0.99
N ILE A 159 3.34 -4.35 -1.23
CA ILE A 159 2.40 -4.75 -0.18
C ILE A 159 2.05 -6.21 -0.41
N TRP A 160 2.20 -7.03 0.64
CA TRP A 160 1.80 -8.43 0.59
C TRP A 160 1.12 -8.86 1.89
N PHE A 161 0.29 -9.87 1.79
CA PHE A 161 -0.44 -10.43 2.92
C PHE A 161 0.20 -11.76 3.35
N ALA A 162 0.60 -11.85 4.60
CA ALA A 162 1.00 -13.12 5.21
C ALA A 162 -0.23 -13.99 5.53
N ASN A 163 -1.35 -13.35 5.88
CA ASN A 163 -2.66 -13.93 6.08
C ASN A 163 -3.73 -12.82 6.00
N PRO A 164 -5.05 -13.12 6.06
CA PRO A 164 -6.10 -12.10 5.94
C PRO A 164 -6.02 -10.95 6.95
N ASN A 165 -5.33 -11.13 8.07
CA ASN A 165 -5.25 -10.17 9.17
C ASN A 165 -3.85 -9.58 9.39
N LEU A 166 -2.88 -9.97 8.58
CA LEU A 166 -1.50 -9.47 8.66
C LEU A 166 -0.98 -9.18 7.26
N ARG A 167 -0.61 -7.93 7.01
CA ARG A 167 0.07 -7.52 5.78
C ARG A 167 1.33 -6.72 6.10
N PHE A 168 2.22 -6.71 5.14
CA PHE A 168 3.48 -5.96 5.21
C PHE A 168 3.54 -4.98 4.05
N ARG A 169 4.26 -3.87 4.29
CA ARG A 169 4.55 -2.87 3.27
C ARG A 169 6.02 -2.49 3.33
N VAL A 170 6.64 -2.43 2.17
CA VAL A 170 7.95 -1.80 1.97
C VAL A 170 7.77 -0.62 1.03
N SER A 171 8.35 0.53 1.36
CA SER A 171 8.32 1.71 0.51
C SER A 171 9.72 2.27 0.33
N LEU A 172 10.07 2.62 -0.90
CA LEU A 172 11.33 3.23 -1.28
C LEU A 172 11.03 4.54 -2.02
N ILE A 173 11.59 5.65 -1.54
CA ILE A 173 11.58 6.92 -2.27
C ILE A 173 12.98 7.13 -2.84
N LYS A 174 13.04 7.35 -4.15
CA LYS A 174 14.28 7.55 -4.93
C LYS A 174 14.27 8.92 -5.57
N THR A 175 15.44 9.51 -5.80
CA THR A 175 15.55 10.73 -6.62
C THR A 175 15.27 10.42 -8.09
N SER A 176 14.70 11.35 -8.84
CA SER A 176 14.42 11.19 -10.28
C SER A 176 15.66 10.98 -11.14
N GLY A 177 16.84 11.42 -10.68
CA GLY A 177 18.13 11.15 -11.32
C GLY A 177 18.66 9.73 -11.16
N GLY A 178 17.90 8.83 -10.54
CA GLY A 178 18.00 7.38 -10.69
C GLY A 178 18.96 6.63 -9.76
N SER A 179 19.84 7.28 -8.98
CA SER A 179 20.88 6.54 -8.24
C SER A 179 20.79 6.60 -6.71
N GLY A 180 19.89 7.38 -6.14
CA GLY A 180 19.82 7.57 -4.68
C GLY A 180 18.48 7.20 -4.07
N VAL A 181 18.48 6.26 -3.09
CA VAL A 181 17.34 6.07 -2.17
C VAL A 181 17.41 7.18 -1.14
N VAL A 182 16.32 7.95 -1.03
CA VAL A 182 16.18 9.06 -0.06
C VAL A 182 15.57 8.57 1.24
N THR A 183 14.55 7.71 1.11
CA THR A 183 13.86 7.11 2.25
C THR A 183 13.54 5.65 1.96
N ALA A 184 13.74 4.80 2.95
CA ALA A 184 13.32 3.41 2.94
C ALA A 184 12.49 3.14 4.19
N SER A 185 11.32 2.51 4.04
CA SER A 185 10.48 2.15 5.18
C SER A 185 9.92 0.73 5.08
N PHE A 186 9.67 0.16 6.25
CA PHE A 186 8.99 -1.11 6.44
C PHE A 186 7.82 -0.91 7.40
N SER A 187 6.66 -1.48 7.07
CA SER A 187 5.50 -1.49 7.96
C SER A 187 4.97 -2.89 8.14
N SER A 188 4.62 -3.23 9.37
CA SER A 188 3.74 -4.35 9.70
C SER A 188 2.36 -3.82 10.06
N GLU A 189 1.32 -4.37 9.45
CA GLU A 189 -0.05 -3.89 9.60
C GLU A 189 -0.95 -5.05 10.00
N ILE A 190 -1.55 -4.95 11.20
CA ILE A 190 -2.44 -5.97 11.77
C ILE A 190 -3.87 -5.45 11.72
N ARG A 191 -4.79 -6.27 11.18
CA ARG A 191 -6.22 -5.93 11.13
C ARG A 191 -6.80 -5.84 12.52
N SER A 192 -7.48 -4.74 12.83
CA SER A 192 -8.31 -4.64 14.01
C SER A 192 -9.58 -5.45 13.77
N LEU A 193 -9.68 -6.60 14.39
CA LEU A 193 -10.92 -7.34 14.43
C LEU A 193 -11.86 -6.55 15.35
N SER A 194 -13.04 -6.18 14.87
CA SER A 194 -14.10 -5.59 15.70
C SER A 194 -14.43 -6.61 16.78
N GLY A 195 -13.80 -6.48 17.93
CA GLY A 195 -14.04 -7.29 19.09
C GLY A 195 -14.69 -6.42 20.15
N ASN A 196 -15.80 -6.89 20.66
CA ASN A 196 -16.61 -6.47 21.78
C ASN A 196 -16.11 -5.29 22.60
#